data_b33a15c087494b58954f3ee612337537
#
_entry.id   b33a15c087494b58954f3ee612337537
#
_cell.length_a   1.000
_cell.length_b   1.000
_cell.length_c   1.000
_cell.angle_alpha   90.00
_cell.angle_beta   90.00
_cell.angle_gamma   90.00
#
_symmetry.space_group_name_H-M   'P 1'
#
loop_
_entity.id
_entity.type
_entity.pdbx_description
1 polymer ?
#
loop_
_entity_poly.entity_id
_entity_poly.type
_entity_poly.pdbx_seq_one_letter_code
_entity_poly.pdbx_strand_id
1 'polypeptide(L)'
;MYEIFGKYIPNPPEFSPPQELLDEASRWTDTALWIVGRKSGGEECDRRLENDYYLSNQEKVLLEAICAHFPKVAVVLNGNGLMDLSWVEEHSQIQALLFLGVPGEEGPAALAELLVGKANPSGKLSVTIAKRRNDYPAWEDFSWDKDHPKQIKTYEDYGLIPPLVDRVFAHRPVTAYREDIYLGYRYFDSFGIEPLYPCLLYTSDAA
;
A
#
# COMPACT_ATOMS: atom_id res chain seq x y z
N MET A 1 17.19 18.37 14.25
CA MET A 1 15.93 18.48 13.45
C MET A 1 15.57 17.15 12.77
N TYR A 2 16.51 16.38 12.23
CA TYR A 2 16.27 15.06 11.63
C TYR A 2 15.75 14.00 12.61
N GLU A 3 16.10 14.07 13.89
CA GLU A 3 15.63 13.10 14.89
C GLU A 3 14.13 13.20 15.22
N ILE A 4 13.50 14.33 14.87
CA ILE A 4 12.06 14.55 15.11
C ILE A 4 11.22 14.06 13.93
N PHE A 5 11.72 14.20 12.71
CA PHE A 5 10.97 13.92 11.48
C PHE A 5 11.27 12.56 10.83
N GLY A 6 12.28 11.86 11.28
CA GLY A 6 12.72 10.61 10.63
C GLY A 6 12.58 9.38 11.52
N LYS A 7 11.77 9.40 12.56
CA LYS A 7 11.56 8.22 13.40
C LYS A 7 10.40 7.39 12.82
N TYR A 8 10.73 6.21 12.32
CA TYR A 8 9.69 5.23 11.98
C TYR A 8 8.83 4.95 13.22
N ILE A 9 7.54 5.17 13.08
CA ILE A 9 6.56 4.78 14.08
C ILE A 9 5.82 3.58 13.48
N PRO A 10 5.93 2.37 14.05
CA PRO A 10 5.27 1.20 13.49
C PRO A 10 3.74 1.38 13.46
N ASN A 11 3.08 0.72 12.54
CA ASN A 11 1.63 0.60 12.59
C ASN A 11 1.24 -0.04 13.93
N PRO A 12 0.12 0.37 14.52
CA PRO A 12 -0.39 -0.32 15.70
C PRO A 12 -0.65 -1.79 15.37
N PRO A 13 -0.54 -2.70 16.35
CA PRO A 13 -0.86 -4.09 16.11
C PRO A 13 -2.34 -4.23 15.73
N GLU A 14 -2.62 -5.15 14.81
CA GLU A 14 -3.99 -5.44 14.39
C GLU A 14 -4.78 -6.08 15.53
N PHE A 15 -6.06 -5.75 15.61
CA PHE A 15 -6.96 -6.37 16.57
C PHE A 15 -7.26 -7.82 16.16
N SER A 16 -7.13 -8.73 17.11
CA SER A 16 -7.49 -10.14 16.90
C SER A 16 -8.78 -10.44 17.65
N PRO A 17 -9.93 -10.44 16.96
CA PRO A 17 -11.20 -10.72 17.60
C PRO A 17 -11.23 -12.17 18.14
N PRO A 18 -11.85 -12.41 19.31
CA PRO A 18 -12.10 -13.77 19.77
C PRO A 18 -12.98 -14.54 18.78
N GLN A 19 -12.81 -15.86 18.73
CA GLN A 19 -13.56 -16.74 17.83
C GLN A 19 -15.08 -16.60 18.05
N GLU A 20 -15.51 -16.53 19.32
CA GLU A 20 -16.91 -16.38 19.69
C GLU A 20 -17.55 -15.11 19.13
N LEU A 21 -16.76 -14.02 19.00
CA LEU A 21 -17.23 -12.78 18.40
C LEU A 21 -17.45 -12.92 16.90
N LEU A 22 -16.55 -13.62 16.20
CA LEU A 22 -16.70 -13.91 14.77
C LEU A 22 -17.89 -14.85 14.52
N ASP A 23 -18.05 -15.87 15.35
CA ASP A 23 -19.18 -16.80 15.30
C ASP A 23 -20.52 -16.08 15.55
N GLU A 24 -20.57 -15.13 16.47
CA GLU A 24 -21.74 -14.31 16.72
C GLU A 24 -22.03 -13.37 15.55
N ALA A 25 -21.02 -12.62 15.08
CA ALA A 25 -21.17 -11.67 13.99
C ALA A 25 -21.63 -12.35 12.69
N SER A 26 -21.14 -13.54 12.37
CA SER A 26 -21.51 -14.28 11.18
C SER A 26 -22.98 -14.76 11.18
N ARG A 27 -23.67 -14.78 12.34
CA ARG A 27 -25.11 -15.04 12.41
C ARG A 27 -25.96 -13.82 12.06
N TRP A 28 -25.37 -12.62 12.14
CA TRP A 28 -26.06 -11.37 11.86
C TRP A 28 -25.90 -10.90 10.41
N THR A 29 -24.79 -11.24 9.79
CA THR A 29 -24.48 -10.80 8.43
C THR A 29 -23.60 -11.82 7.71
N ASP A 30 -23.72 -11.86 6.40
CA ASP A 30 -22.85 -12.63 5.51
C ASP A 30 -21.66 -11.81 4.97
N THR A 31 -21.57 -10.53 5.34
CA THR A 31 -20.61 -9.57 4.79
C THR A 31 -19.77 -8.95 5.89
N ALA A 32 -18.45 -9.02 5.75
CA ALA A 32 -17.49 -8.32 6.59
C ALA A 32 -16.90 -7.11 5.87
N LEU A 33 -16.66 -6.05 6.62
CA LEU A 33 -15.88 -4.89 6.18
C LEU A 33 -14.54 -4.89 6.93
N TRP A 34 -13.45 -4.96 6.19
CA TRP A 34 -12.11 -4.86 6.76
C TRP A 34 -11.41 -3.59 6.26
N ILE A 35 -10.99 -2.75 7.19
CA ILE A 35 -10.27 -1.51 6.88
C ILE A 35 -8.79 -1.71 7.20
N VAL A 36 -7.97 -1.75 6.17
CA VAL A 36 -6.52 -1.87 6.29
C VAL A 36 -5.91 -0.49 6.36
N GLY A 37 -5.47 -0.10 7.56
CA GLY A 37 -4.83 1.19 7.79
C GLY A 37 -3.33 1.15 7.50
N ARG A 38 -2.82 2.20 6.86
CA ARG A 38 -1.40 2.46 6.74
C ARG A 38 -1.10 3.90 7.09
N LYS A 39 0.03 4.14 7.70
CA LYS A 39 0.46 5.51 7.95
C LYS A 39 0.58 6.27 6.64
N SER A 40 0.08 7.48 6.67
CA SER A 40 0.44 8.45 5.64
C SER A 40 1.85 8.92 5.94
N GLY A 41 2.80 8.45 5.15
CA GLY A 41 4.20 8.69 5.45
C GLY A 41 4.67 10.11 5.19
N GLY A 42 3.93 11.15 5.11
CA GLY A 42 4.37 12.52 5.00
C GLY A 42 5.84 12.66 4.59
N GLU A 43 6.62 13.29 5.41
CA GLU A 43 8.08 13.36 5.30
C GLU A 43 8.79 12.11 5.84
N GLU A 44 8.06 11.19 6.43
CA GLU A 44 8.52 9.88 6.87
C GLU A 44 8.52 8.93 5.67
N CYS A 45 9.52 9.06 4.83
CA CYS A 45 9.65 8.29 3.60
C CYS A 45 9.96 6.81 3.81
N ASP A 46 10.18 6.39 5.05
CA ASP A 46 10.62 5.04 5.41
C ASP A 46 9.45 4.07 5.46
N ARG A 47 8.89 3.75 4.31
CA ARG A 47 7.99 2.60 4.24
C ARG A 47 8.81 1.33 4.34
N ARG A 48 8.44 0.48 5.29
CA ARG A 48 9.07 -0.82 5.47
C ARG A 48 8.38 -1.87 4.62
N LEU A 49 9.12 -2.90 4.29
CA LEU A 49 8.52 -4.04 3.61
C LEU A 49 7.58 -4.79 4.55
N GLU A 50 8.12 -5.20 5.68
CA GLU A 50 7.38 -5.95 6.67
C GLU A 50 6.46 -5.06 7.48
N ASN A 51 5.23 -5.49 7.64
CA ASN A 51 4.17 -4.81 8.40
C ASN A 51 3.75 -3.43 7.87
N ASP A 52 4.12 -3.11 6.63
CA ASP A 52 3.72 -1.88 5.96
C ASP A 52 3.43 -2.13 4.47
N TYR A 53 4.44 -2.44 3.64
CA TYR A 53 4.18 -2.85 2.26
C TYR A 53 3.46 -4.20 2.20
N TYR A 54 3.95 -5.19 2.92
CA TYR A 54 3.27 -6.46 3.10
C TYR A 54 2.34 -6.43 4.33
N LEU A 55 1.33 -7.28 4.32
CA LEU A 55 0.53 -7.54 5.51
C LEU A 55 1.41 -8.09 6.63
N SER A 56 1.15 -7.62 7.85
CA SER A 56 1.72 -8.22 9.05
C SER A 56 1.19 -9.64 9.27
N ASN A 57 1.89 -10.42 10.08
CA ASN A 57 1.39 -11.75 10.44
C ASN A 57 0.04 -11.71 11.14
N GLN A 58 -0.23 -10.67 11.94
CA GLN A 58 -1.51 -10.49 12.61
C GLN A 58 -2.62 -10.18 11.60
N GLU A 59 -2.36 -9.32 10.63
CA GLU A 59 -3.32 -9.00 9.56
C GLU A 59 -3.63 -10.24 8.71
N LYS A 60 -2.63 -11.06 8.40
CA LYS A 60 -2.84 -12.33 7.67
C LYS A 60 -3.73 -13.29 8.45
N VAL A 61 -3.45 -13.47 9.75
CA VAL A 61 -4.28 -14.32 10.62
C VAL A 61 -5.71 -13.78 10.73
N LEU A 62 -5.87 -12.47 10.83
CA LEU A 62 -7.18 -11.84 10.85
C LEU A 62 -7.93 -12.04 9.53
N LEU A 63 -7.27 -11.86 8.39
CA LEU A 63 -7.86 -12.06 7.07
C LEU A 63 -8.37 -13.50 6.89
N GLU A 64 -7.56 -14.48 7.26
CA GLU A 64 -7.96 -15.89 7.23
C GLU A 64 -9.18 -16.15 8.12
N ALA A 65 -9.20 -15.58 9.32
CA ALA A 65 -10.33 -15.71 10.22
C ALA A 65 -11.60 -15.06 9.67
N ILE A 66 -11.49 -13.87 9.08
CA ILE A 66 -12.62 -13.18 8.43
C ILE A 66 -13.15 -14.02 7.26
N CYS A 67 -12.27 -14.47 6.36
CA CYS A 67 -12.66 -15.25 5.20
C CYS A 67 -13.26 -16.63 5.55
N ALA A 68 -12.87 -17.20 6.69
CA ALA A 68 -13.47 -18.44 7.19
C ALA A 68 -14.92 -18.26 7.71
N HIS A 69 -15.28 -17.05 8.18
CA HIS A 69 -16.61 -16.79 8.77
C HIS A 69 -17.57 -16.08 7.83
N PHE A 70 -17.05 -15.29 6.90
CA PHE A 70 -17.86 -14.45 6.03
C PHE A 70 -17.64 -14.79 4.55
N PRO A 71 -18.69 -15.19 3.83
CA PRO A 71 -18.60 -15.48 2.40
C PRO A 71 -18.38 -14.24 1.54
N LYS A 72 -18.60 -13.04 2.09
CA LYS A 72 -18.37 -11.77 1.40
C LYS A 72 -17.52 -10.85 2.26
N VAL A 73 -16.45 -10.36 1.68
CA VAL A 73 -15.54 -9.42 2.34
C VAL A 73 -15.36 -8.19 1.45
N ALA A 74 -15.60 -7.03 2.02
CA ALA A 74 -15.23 -5.76 1.43
C ALA A 74 -13.98 -5.22 2.14
N VAL A 75 -12.97 -4.86 1.36
CA VAL A 75 -11.72 -4.32 1.90
C VAL A 75 -11.60 -2.85 1.55
N VAL A 76 -11.24 -2.04 2.53
CA VAL A 76 -10.94 -0.61 2.35
C VAL A 76 -9.49 -0.34 2.71
N LEU A 77 -8.71 0.16 1.76
CA LEU A 77 -7.33 0.56 1.97
C LEU A 77 -7.30 2.03 2.39
N ASN A 78 -7.01 2.28 3.65
CA ASN A 78 -6.86 3.62 4.20
C ASN A 78 -5.38 3.90 4.45
N GLY A 79 -4.73 4.46 3.46
CA GLY A 79 -3.31 4.78 3.54
C GLY A 79 -2.81 5.48 2.30
N ASN A 80 -1.64 6.06 2.42
CA ASN A 80 -0.95 6.75 1.33
C ASN A 80 0.17 5.85 0.79
N GLY A 81 0.12 5.54 -0.47
CA GLY A 81 1.15 4.76 -1.15
C GLY A 81 0.78 3.30 -1.41
N LEU A 82 1.66 2.65 -2.14
CA LEU A 82 1.49 1.28 -2.60
C LEU A 82 1.66 0.28 -1.47
N MET A 83 0.91 -0.81 -1.54
CA MET A 83 1.13 -2.01 -0.75
C MET A 83 0.97 -3.25 -1.64
N ASP A 84 1.48 -4.37 -1.18
CA ASP A 84 1.22 -5.64 -1.82
C ASP A 84 -0.26 -6.00 -1.70
N LEU A 85 -0.87 -6.35 -2.82
CA LEU A 85 -2.28 -6.75 -2.91
C LEU A 85 -2.44 -8.15 -3.51
N SER A 86 -1.38 -8.93 -3.62
CA SER A 86 -1.43 -10.30 -4.17
C SER A 86 -2.42 -11.18 -3.40
N TRP A 87 -2.53 -10.97 -2.09
CA TRP A 87 -3.45 -11.69 -1.21
C TRP A 87 -4.94 -11.49 -1.55
N VAL A 88 -5.29 -10.45 -2.30
CA VAL A 88 -6.69 -10.21 -2.70
C VAL A 88 -7.17 -11.31 -3.66
N GLU A 89 -6.33 -11.70 -4.62
CA GLU A 89 -6.66 -12.75 -5.58
C GLU A 89 -6.64 -14.15 -4.95
N GLU A 90 -5.98 -14.31 -3.82
CA GLU A 90 -5.89 -15.59 -3.09
C GLU A 90 -7.17 -15.90 -2.29
N HIS A 91 -8.03 -14.90 -2.06
CA HIS A 91 -9.23 -15.00 -1.23
C HIS A 91 -10.49 -14.68 -2.02
N SER A 92 -11.18 -15.68 -2.52
CA SER A 92 -12.41 -15.53 -3.32
C SER A 92 -13.57 -14.86 -2.56
N GLN A 93 -13.50 -14.79 -1.22
CA GLN A 93 -14.45 -14.09 -0.38
C GLN A 93 -14.32 -12.56 -0.52
N ILE A 94 -13.16 -12.06 -0.94
CA ILE A 94 -12.97 -10.62 -1.19
C ILE A 94 -13.66 -10.24 -2.49
N GLN A 95 -14.81 -9.61 -2.37
CA GLN A 95 -15.66 -9.22 -3.51
C GLN A 95 -15.59 -7.74 -3.84
N ALA A 96 -15.02 -6.93 -2.94
CA ALA A 96 -14.84 -5.52 -3.16
C ALA A 96 -13.53 -5.03 -2.53
N LEU A 97 -12.81 -4.19 -3.27
CA LEU A 97 -11.59 -3.52 -2.83
C LEU A 97 -11.71 -2.02 -3.14
N LEU A 98 -11.68 -1.18 -2.11
CA LEU A 98 -11.74 0.27 -2.24
C LEU A 98 -10.44 0.90 -1.77
N PHE A 99 -9.79 1.65 -2.64
CA PHE A 99 -8.65 2.48 -2.27
C PHE A 99 -9.15 3.85 -1.81
N LEU A 100 -9.21 4.05 -0.50
CA LEU A 100 -9.70 5.28 0.12
C LEU A 100 -8.62 6.38 0.16
N GLY A 101 -7.36 6.00 0.26
CA GLY A 101 -6.27 6.94 0.44
C GLY A 101 -6.30 7.59 1.83
N VAL A 102 -5.99 8.89 1.88
CA VAL A 102 -6.02 9.73 3.10
C VAL A 102 -7.07 10.82 2.91
N PRO A 103 -8.34 10.55 3.23
CA PRO A 103 -9.46 11.37 2.77
C PRO A 103 -9.73 12.63 3.62
N GLY A 104 -9.00 12.85 4.71
CA GLY A 104 -9.21 13.98 5.61
C GLY A 104 -10.43 13.83 6.53
N GLU A 105 -10.89 14.94 7.11
CA GLU A 105 -11.92 14.95 8.17
C GLU A 105 -13.28 14.42 7.70
N GLU A 106 -13.69 14.72 6.48
CA GLU A 106 -14.98 14.28 5.90
C GLU A 106 -14.92 12.86 5.30
N GLY A 107 -13.75 12.26 5.31
CA GLY A 107 -13.53 10.93 4.75
C GLY A 107 -14.43 9.83 5.30
N PRO A 108 -14.60 9.71 6.61
CA PRO A 108 -15.49 8.70 7.18
C PRO A 108 -16.95 8.86 6.75
N ALA A 109 -17.44 10.09 6.64
CA ALA A 109 -18.80 10.37 6.16
C ALA A 109 -18.95 9.97 4.67
N ALA A 110 -18.00 10.37 3.83
CA ALA A 110 -17.99 10.01 2.42
C ALA A 110 -17.89 8.47 2.22
N LEU A 111 -17.02 7.80 2.98
CA LEU A 111 -16.92 6.34 2.95
C LEU A 111 -18.25 5.68 3.33
N ALA A 112 -18.91 6.16 4.37
CA ALA A 112 -20.20 5.62 4.78
C ALA A 112 -21.26 5.77 3.68
N GLU A 113 -21.31 6.89 2.98
CA GLU A 113 -22.23 7.11 1.87
C GLU A 113 -21.95 6.15 0.69
N LEU A 114 -20.69 5.87 0.39
CA LEU A 114 -20.29 4.88 -0.61
C LEU A 114 -20.73 3.48 -0.19
N LEU A 115 -20.44 3.07 1.04
CA LEU A 115 -20.75 1.73 1.53
C LEU A 115 -22.24 1.43 1.60
N VAL A 116 -23.08 2.44 1.84
CA VAL A 116 -24.55 2.28 1.84
C VAL A 116 -25.21 2.59 0.51
N GLY A 117 -24.42 2.83 -0.55
CA GLY A 117 -24.93 3.07 -1.90
C GLY A 117 -25.61 4.42 -2.11
N LYS A 118 -25.41 5.40 -1.23
CA LYS A 118 -25.89 6.77 -1.42
C LYS A 118 -25.07 7.57 -2.43
N ALA A 119 -23.82 7.20 -2.57
CA ALA A 119 -22.90 7.74 -3.55
C ALA A 119 -22.19 6.59 -4.28
N ASN A 120 -21.74 6.84 -5.51
CA ASN A 120 -20.96 5.88 -6.27
C ASN A 120 -19.52 6.38 -6.37
N PRO A 121 -18.50 5.53 -6.08
CA PRO A 121 -17.11 5.93 -6.26
C PRO A 121 -16.86 6.27 -7.72
N SER A 122 -16.32 7.45 -7.99
CA SER A 122 -16.02 7.92 -9.35
C SER A 122 -14.52 8.05 -9.61
N GLY A 123 -13.72 7.97 -8.55
CA GLY A 123 -12.27 7.99 -8.63
C GLY A 123 -11.72 6.75 -9.34
N LYS A 124 -10.66 6.97 -10.11
CA LYS A 124 -9.94 5.89 -10.76
C LYS A 124 -8.63 5.63 -10.03
N LEU A 125 -8.11 4.41 -10.13
CA LEU A 125 -6.83 4.07 -9.55
C LEU A 125 -5.73 4.96 -10.14
N SER A 126 -5.04 5.70 -9.30
CA SER A 126 -4.03 6.68 -9.70
C SER A 126 -2.66 6.08 -10.02
N VAL A 127 -2.46 4.81 -9.68
CA VAL A 127 -1.18 4.10 -9.83
C VAL A 127 -1.40 2.71 -10.41
N THR A 128 -0.39 2.18 -11.09
CA THR A 128 -0.37 0.77 -11.51
C THR A 128 0.15 -0.08 -10.35
N ILE A 129 -0.59 -1.11 -9.98
CA ILE A 129 -0.22 -2.02 -8.91
C ILE A 129 0.36 -3.29 -9.53
N ALA A 130 1.60 -3.57 -9.22
CA ALA A 130 2.32 -4.74 -9.72
C ALA A 130 1.84 -6.03 -9.04
N LYS A 131 1.96 -7.16 -9.74
CA LYS A 131 1.78 -8.49 -9.14
C LYS A 131 2.88 -8.82 -8.13
N ARG A 132 4.08 -8.33 -8.37
CA ARG A 132 5.25 -8.55 -7.52
C ARG A 132 6.03 -7.25 -7.37
N ARG A 133 6.58 -7.05 -6.20
CA ARG A 133 7.44 -5.90 -5.89
C ARG A 133 8.53 -5.67 -6.93
N ASN A 134 9.17 -6.74 -7.38
CA ASN A 134 10.28 -6.65 -8.33
C ASN A 134 9.85 -6.28 -9.75
N ASP A 135 8.55 -6.19 -10.01
CA ASP A 135 8.03 -5.68 -11.28
C ASP A 135 8.08 -4.14 -11.35
N TYR A 136 8.39 -3.46 -10.23
CA TYR A 136 8.65 -2.01 -10.22
C TYR A 136 10.14 -1.75 -10.51
N PRO A 137 10.48 -1.01 -11.57
CA PRO A 137 11.88 -0.88 -12.02
C PRO A 137 12.78 -0.12 -11.03
N ALA A 138 12.25 0.90 -10.36
CA ALA A 138 13.02 1.72 -9.42
C ALA A 138 13.17 1.09 -8.03
N TRP A 139 12.59 -0.08 -7.80
CA TRP A 139 12.56 -0.65 -6.47
C TRP A 139 13.95 -0.96 -5.91
N GLU A 140 14.83 -1.55 -6.71
CA GLU A 140 16.19 -1.92 -6.30
C GLU A 140 17.10 -0.71 -6.10
N ASP A 141 16.72 0.42 -6.70
CA ASP A 141 17.50 1.65 -6.66
C ASP A 141 16.99 2.64 -5.61
N PHE A 142 15.91 2.30 -4.91
CA PHE A 142 15.45 3.09 -3.77
C PHE A 142 16.39 2.87 -2.58
N SER A 143 17.11 3.91 -2.20
CA SER A 143 18.29 3.79 -1.33
C SER A 143 18.09 4.34 0.07
N TRP A 144 16.86 4.60 0.49
CA TRP A 144 16.60 5.07 1.84
C TRP A 144 16.13 3.94 2.75
N ASP A 145 17.05 3.36 3.50
CA ASP A 145 16.74 2.36 4.52
C ASP A 145 17.69 2.51 5.71
N LYS A 146 17.20 3.01 6.83
CA LYS A 146 17.98 3.20 8.06
C LYS A 146 18.37 1.88 8.72
N ASP A 147 17.54 0.86 8.56
CA ASP A 147 17.76 -0.43 9.19
C ASP A 147 18.73 -1.30 8.37
N HIS A 148 18.89 -0.97 7.08
CA HIS A 148 19.78 -1.66 6.16
C HIS A 148 20.75 -0.68 5.48
N PRO A 149 21.62 0.01 6.22
CA PRO A 149 22.49 1.06 5.67
C PRO A 149 23.45 0.55 4.58
N LYS A 150 23.68 -0.76 4.49
CA LYS A 150 24.48 -1.38 3.42
C LYS A 150 23.79 -1.37 2.05
N GLN A 151 22.49 -1.13 2.02
CA GLN A 151 21.71 -1.01 0.78
C GLN A 151 21.60 0.43 0.30
N ILE A 152 22.04 1.39 1.12
CA ILE A 152 22.05 2.79 0.74
C ILE A 152 23.10 3.00 -0.34
N LYS A 153 22.65 3.43 -1.52
CA LYS A 153 23.50 3.81 -2.63
C LYS A 153 23.77 5.32 -2.59
N THR A 154 24.96 5.69 -2.95
CA THR A 154 25.44 7.08 -2.96
C THR A 154 25.82 7.52 -4.38
N TYR A 155 26.19 8.77 -4.56
CA TYR A 155 26.72 9.26 -5.84
C TYR A 155 27.90 8.44 -6.34
N GLU A 156 28.76 7.98 -5.45
CA GLU A 156 29.96 7.19 -5.79
C GLU A 156 29.60 5.83 -6.38
N ASP A 157 28.54 5.19 -5.86
CA ASP A 157 28.05 3.90 -6.36
C ASP A 157 27.54 3.98 -7.80
N TYR A 158 27.14 5.18 -8.22
CA TYR A 158 26.72 5.46 -9.60
C TYR A 158 27.82 6.12 -10.45
N GLY A 159 29.03 6.27 -9.92
CA GLY A 159 30.13 6.96 -10.61
C GLY A 159 29.86 8.45 -10.86
N LEU A 160 29.02 9.06 -10.07
CA LEU A 160 28.61 10.45 -10.19
C LEU A 160 29.40 11.33 -9.22
N ILE A 161 29.65 12.58 -9.65
CA ILE A 161 30.25 13.59 -8.77
C ILE A 161 29.13 14.29 -8.02
N PRO A 162 29.11 14.23 -6.65
CA PRO A 162 28.07 14.88 -5.87
C PRO A 162 28.13 16.40 -6.05
N PRO A 163 26.96 17.09 -6.07
CA PRO A 163 26.90 18.54 -6.02
C PRO A 163 27.69 19.10 -4.83
N LEU A 164 28.17 20.35 -4.95
CA LEU A 164 29.00 20.95 -3.90
C LEU A 164 28.34 20.93 -2.51
N VAL A 165 27.04 21.16 -2.47
CA VAL A 165 26.22 21.10 -1.25
C VAL A 165 26.22 19.69 -0.61
N ASP A 166 26.22 18.66 -1.41
CA ASP A 166 26.20 17.29 -0.96
C ASP A 166 27.58 16.75 -0.58
N ARG A 167 28.66 17.41 -1.02
CA ARG A 167 30.04 17.12 -0.55
C ARG A 167 30.25 17.50 0.92
N VAL A 168 29.48 18.49 1.39
CA VAL A 168 29.52 18.91 2.82
C VAL A 168 28.77 17.90 3.69
N PHE A 169 27.75 17.25 3.13
CA PHE A 169 26.94 16.22 3.79
C PHE A 169 27.25 14.86 3.18
N ALA A 170 28.47 14.39 3.36
CA ALA A 170 28.92 13.10 2.84
C ALA A 170 27.91 11.98 3.07
N HIS A 171 27.72 11.13 2.04
CA HIS A 171 26.88 9.93 2.06
C HIS A 171 25.35 10.16 2.03
N ARG A 172 24.87 11.17 1.33
CA ARG A 172 23.45 11.25 1.02
C ARG A 172 23.00 10.08 0.16
N PRO A 173 21.86 9.45 0.49
CA PRO A 173 21.29 8.41 -0.33
C PRO A 173 20.87 8.98 -1.69
N VAL A 174 21.10 8.20 -2.73
CA VAL A 174 20.73 8.52 -4.12
C VAL A 174 19.81 7.44 -4.63
N THR A 175 18.67 7.82 -5.19
CA THR A 175 17.76 6.93 -5.89
C THR A 175 17.90 7.15 -7.38
N ALA A 176 18.16 6.09 -8.13
CA ALA A 176 18.21 6.12 -9.58
C ALA A 176 16.87 5.67 -10.16
N TYR A 177 16.24 6.53 -10.93
CA TYR A 177 15.04 6.22 -11.70
C TYR A 177 15.44 5.72 -13.07
N ARG A 178 15.75 4.43 -13.18
CA ARG A 178 16.24 3.82 -14.42
C ARG A 178 15.19 3.71 -15.50
N GLU A 179 13.93 3.77 -15.11
CA GLU A 179 12.80 3.73 -16.03
C GLU A 179 12.66 4.98 -16.89
N ASP A 180 13.28 6.10 -16.50
CA ASP A 180 13.26 7.37 -17.23
C ASP A 180 11.81 7.77 -17.61
N ILE A 181 11.51 7.88 -18.90
CA ILE A 181 10.18 8.24 -19.41
C ILE A 181 9.14 7.11 -19.24
N TYR A 182 9.59 5.89 -18.97
CA TYR A 182 8.73 4.72 -18.78
C TYR A 182 8.23 4.62 -17.34
N LEU A 183 7.69 5.70 -16.80
CA LEU A 183 7.18 5.74 -15.45
C LEU A 183 5.77 5.13 -15.37
N GLY A 184 5.51 4.34 -14.32
CA GLY A 184 4.19 3.76 -14.03
C GLY A 184 3.67 2.87 -15.16
N TYR A 185 2.44 3.06 -15.62
CA TYR A 185 1.81 2.24 -16.65
C TYR A 185 2.63 2.15 -17.95
N ARG A 186 3.38 3.21 -18.30
CA ARG A 186 4.21 3.19 -19.50
C ARG A 186 5.27 2.11 -19.45
N TYR A 187 5.81 1.85 -18.25
CA TYR A 187 6.78 0.77 -18.07
C TYR A 187 6.11 -0.58 -18.28
N PHE A 188 5.00 -0.82 -17.60
CA PHE A 188 4.28 -2.09 -17.70
C PHE A 188 3.85 -2.39 -19.12
N ASP A 189 3.24 -1.43 -19.82
CA ASP A 189 2.79 -1.59 -21.21
C ASP A 189 3.95 -1.78 -22.18
N SER A 190 5.01 -0.99 -22.06
CA SER A 190 6.13 -1.01 -23.01
C SER A 190 6.99 -2.27 -22.89
N PHE A 191 7.08 -2.85 -21.69
CA PHE A 191 7.87 -4.05 -21.44
C PHE A 191 7.02 -5.32 -21.32
N GLY A 192 5.73 -5.24 -21.58
CA GLY A 192 4.82 -6.38 -21.56
C GLY A 192 4.69 -7.04 -20.18
N ILE A 193 4.78 -6.24 -19.11
CA ILE A 193 4.64 -6.71 -17.73
C ILE A 193 3.16 -6.58 -17.35
N GLU A 194 2.52 -7.69 -17.04
CA GLU A 194 1.13 -7.70 -16.63
C GLU A 194 0.99 -7.22 -15.18
N PRO A 195 0.29 -6.10 -14.93
CA PRO A 195 0.04 -5.62 -13.57
C PRO A 195 -1.03 -6.45 -12.87
N LEU A 196 -1.08 -6.37 -11.54
CA LEU A 196 -2.21 -6.87 -10.75
C LEU A 196 -3.44 -5.99 -11.02
N TYR A 197 -3.28 -4.67 -10.86
CA TYR A 197 -4.30 -3.68 -11.19
C TYR A 197 -3.67 -2.54 -12.00
N PRO A 198 -4.12 -2.29 -13.24
CA PRO A 198 -3.62 -1.19 -14.03
C PRO A 198 -4.11 0.16 -13.48
N CYS A 199 -3.34 1.23 -13.66
CA CYS A 199 -3.81 2.57 -13.34
C CYS A 199 -5.05 2.91 -14.17
N LEU A 200 -5.86 3.85 -13.69
CA LEU A 200 -7.15 4.22 -14.25
C LEU A 200 -8.20 3.10 -14.21
N LEU A 201 -7.90 1.98 -13.57
CA LEU A 201 -8.89 0.96 -13.31
C LEU A 201 -10.04 1.56 -12.50
N TYR A 202 -11.23 1.32 -12.98
CA TYR A 202 -12.48 1.59 -12.31
C TYR A 202 -13.45 0.49 -12.70
N THR A 203 -13.92 -0.25 -11.73
CA THR A 203 -14.98 -1.23 -11.93
C THR A 203 -16.08 -0.96 -10.92
N SER A 204 -17.28 -0.71 -11.40
CA SER A 204 -18.47 -0.57 -10.57
C SER A 204 -19.64 -1.12 -11.38
N ASP A 205 -20.33 -2.06 -10.80
CA ASP A 205 -21.57 -2.61 -11.36
C ASP A 205 -22.79 -1.72 -11.06
N ALA A 206 -22.57 -0.52 -10.51
CA ALA A 206 -23.61 0.45 -10.30
C ALA A 206 -24.01 1.08 -11.65
N ALA A 207 -24.75 0.36 -12.41
CA ALA A 207 -25.50 0.84 -13.54
C ALA A 207 -26.98 1.00 -13.18
#